data_4dd41476c991a89d2a6dc30e7ba3048b
#
_entry.id   4dd41476c991a89d2a6dc30e7ba3048b
#
_cell.length_a   1.000
_cell.length_b   1.000
_cell.length_c   1.000
_cell.angle_alpha   90.00
_cell.angle_beta   90.00
_cell.angle_gamma   90.00
#
_symmetry.space_group_name_H-M   'P 1'
#
loop_
_entity.id
_entity.type
_entity.pdbx_description
1 polymer ?
#
loop_
_entity_poly.entity_id
_entity_poly.type
_entity_poly.pdbx_seq_one_letter_code
_entity_poly.pdbx_strand_id
1 'polypeptide(L)'
;MIIKEEFLSKLRRYFCLNLYEVKIWTALLSRGVSTAGELSDIADVPRSRSYDVLESLEKKGFVVMKLGKPIKYIAVDPMEVVKRVKKNVAEEADEKVQRLDSLKQTEVLDELVSLHSQGVELVEPTELSGSLKGRHNLYNHLELTISGAESTVTIMTTTQGLMRKVEGLKPIFEQLKKRGVTIRIAANITEECAKAVEDISEVAEVRHTNSQARFIVVDGKELVFMVLNDTDVHPTYDVGIWVNTPFFASALEELFELAWNEMVPAKKKVKA
;
A
#
# COMPACT_ATOMS: atom_id res chain seq x y z
N MET A 1 40.27 -3.44 3.09
CA MET A 1 39.16 -4.39 3.36
C MET A 1 38.23 -4.34 2.16
N ILE A 2 38.11 -5.42 1.38
CA ILE A 2 37.21 -5.44 0.22
C ILE A 2 35.81 -5.68 0.76
N ILE A 3 35.03 -4.62 0.84
CA ILE A 3 33.63 -4.71 1.24
C ILE A 3 32.86 -5.28 0.05
N LYS A 4 32.19 -6.43 0.22
CA LYS A 4 31.43 -7.08 -0.85
C LYS A 4 30.28 -6.18 -1.32
N GLU A 5 30.04 -6.09 -2.62
CA GLU A 5 28.95 -5.29 -3.20
C GLU A 5 27.57 -5.66 -2.64
N GLU A 6 27.37 -6.94 -2.33
CA GLU A 6 26.15 -7.42 -1.70
C GLU A 6 25.89 -6.76 -0.34
N PHE A 7 26.93 -6.53 0.47
CA PHE A 7 26.81 -5.87 1.76
C PHE A 7 26.49 -4.38 1.60
N LEU A 8 27.13 -3.68 0.65
CA LEU A 8 26.79 -2.30 0.32
C LEU A 8 25.35 -2.15 -0.15
N SER A 9 24.88 -3.11 -0.96
CA SER A 9 23.50 -3.14 -1.45
C SER A 9 22.48 -3.33 -0.31
N LYS A 10 22.77 -4.19 0.67
CA LYS A 10 21.95 -4.36 1.88
C LYS A 10 21.87 -3.05 2.69
N LEU A 11 23.01 -2.41 2.94
CA LEU A 11 23.07 -1.13 3.68
C LEU A 11 22.26 -0.04 2.97
N ARG A 12 22.39 0.07 1.65
CA ARG A 12 21.59 1.02 0.85
C ARG A 12 20.09 0.83 1.09
N ARG A 13 19.63 -0.42 1.08
CA ARG A 13 18.21 -0.74 1.25
C ARG A 13 17.71 -0.48 2.68
N TYR A 14 18.50 -0.85 3.71
CA TYR A 14 18.07 -0.68 5.10
C TYR A 14 18.07 0.78 5.57
N PHE A 15 19.02 1.56 5.10
CA PHE A 15 19.21 2.95 5.56
C PHE A 15 18.78 4.00 4.53
N CYS A 16 18.23 3.59 3.39
CA CYS A 16 17.83 4.49 2.29
C CYS A 16 18.99 5.40 1.83
N LEU A 17 20.22 4.86 1.82
CA LEU A 17 21.42 5.57 1.40
C LEU A 17 21.73 5.35 -0.08
N ASN A 18 22.31 6.36 -0.73
CA ASN A 18 22.88 6.19 -2.06
C ASN A 18 24.24 5.46 -2.01
N LEU A 19 24.78 5.10 -3.17
CA LEU A 19 26.01 4.31 -3.26
C LEU A 19 27.23 5.05 -2.66
N TYR A 20 27.36 6.35 -2.90
CA TYR A 20 28.48 7.12 -2.37
C TYR A 20 28.39 7.31 -0.84
N GLU A 21 27.18 7.51 -0.31
CA GLU A 21 26.94 7.57 1.13
C GLU A 21 27.38 6.29 1.83
N VAL A 22 26.98 5.13 1.30
CA VAL A 22 27.38 3.84 1.89
C VAL A 22 28.88 3.62 1.80
N LYS A 23 29.50 3.93 0.67
CA LYS A 23 30.95 3.80 0.48
C LYS A 23 31.73 4.67 1.49
N ILE A 24 31.37 5.95 1.61
CA ILE A 24 32.05 6.88 2.55
C ILE A 24 31.78 6.48 4.00
N TRP A 25 30.54 6.12 4.35
CA TRP A 25 30.23 5.71 5.72
C TRP A 25 30.99 4.45 6.13
N THR A 26 31.03 3.43 5.29
CA THR A 26 31.78 2.19 5.56
C THR A 26 33.29 2.43 5.63
N ALA A 27 33.84 3.30 4.80
CA ALA A 27 35.24 3.73 4.88
C ALA A 27 35.53 4.43 6.22
N LEU A 28 34.65 5.31 6.66
CA LEU A 28 34.77 6.03 7.92
C LEU A 28 34.64 5.08 9.12
N LEU A 29 33.71 4.13 9.10
CA LEU A 29 33.57 3.08 10.12
C LEU A 29 34.87 2.26 10.27
N SER A 30 35.56 1.97 9.17
CA SER A 30 36.82 1.22 9.20
C SER A 30 37.99 2.00 9.74
N ARG A 31 37.96 3.35 9.70
CA ARG A 31 39.05 4.24 10.12
C ARG A 31 38.81 4.94 11.46
N GLY A 32 37.53 5.09 11.82
CA GLY A 32 37.11 5.81 13.04
C GLY A 32 37.08 7.33 12.87
N VAL A 33 38.17 7.95 12.46
CA VAL A 33 38.28 9.41 12.27
C VAL A 33 39.10 9.68 11.01
N SER A 34 38.55 10.46 10.07
CA SER A 34 39.24 10.79 8.82
C SER A 34 38.82 12.16 8.27
N THR A 35 39.60 12.70 7.37
CA THR A 35 39.30 13.89 6.57
C THR A 35 38.50 13.49 5.33
N ALA A 36 37.82 14.46 4.70
CA ALA A 36 37.08 14.22 3.43
C ALA A 36 37.98 13.72 2.29
N GLY A 37 39.21 14.21 2.22
CA GLY A 37 40.20 13.76 1.23
C GLY A 37 40.60 12.31 1.41
N GLU A 38 40.94 11.88 2.64
CA GLU A 38 41.24 10.47 2.94
C GLU A 38 40.08 9.54 2.64
N LEU A 39 38.85 9.97 2.96
CA LEU A 39 37.65 9.19 2.69
C LEU A 39 37.35 9.07 1.19
N SER A 40 37.60 10.13 0.42
CA SER A 40 37.52 10.12 -1.04
C SER A 40 38.40 9.03 -1.64
N ASP A 41 39.65 8.95 -1.22
CA ASP A 41 40.64 7.99 -1.73
C ASP A 41 40.28 6.54 -1.31
N ILE A 42 39.86 6.34 -0.03
CA ILE A 42 39.52 5.01 0.50
C ILE A 42 38.22 4.46 -0.09
N ALA A 43 37.23 5.32 -0.23
CA ALA A 43 35.89 4.95 -0.70
C ALA A 43 35.77 4.89 -2.23
N ASP A 44 36.79 5.32 -2.95
CA ASP A 44 36.73 5.51 -4.39
C ASP A 44 35.50 6.35 -4.80
N VAL A 45 35.42 7.55 -4.22
CA VAL A 45 34.38 8.54 -4.49
C VAL A 45 35.05 9.85 -4.91
N PRO A 46 34.58 10.51 -5.97
CA PRO A 46 35.18 11.76 -6.44
C PRO A 46 35.26 12.80 -5.31
N ARG A 47 36.41 13.48 -5.17
CA ARG A 47 36.69 14.40 -4.08
C ARG A 47 35.66 15.54 -3.99
N SER A 48 35.20 16.04 -5.14
CA SER A 48 34.15 17.06 -5.21
C SER A 48 32.82 16.58 -4.62
N ARG A 49 32.52 15.28 -4.72
CA ARG A 49 31.30 14.69 -4.21
C ARG A 49 31.39 14.32 -2.74
N SER A 50 32.61 14.07 -2.22
CA SER A 50 32.81 13.59 -0.86
C SER A 50 32.33 14.59 0.19
N TYR A 51 32.42 15.89 -0.07
CA TYR A 51 31.93 16.93 0.83
C TYR A 51 30.39 16.93 0.89
N ASP A 52 29.71 16.89 -0.25
CA ASP A 52 28.24 16.85 -0.33
C ASP A 52 27.69 15.57 0.36
N VAL A 53 28.39 14.44 0.13
CA VAL A 53 28.04 13.15 0.74
C VAL A 53 28.22 13.16 2.25
N LEU A 54 29.31 13.74 2.75
CA LEU A 54 29.56 13.86 4.19
C LEU A 54 28.56 14.80 4.87
N GLU A 55 28.20 15.90 4.23
CA GLU A 55 27.14 16.79 4.70
C GLU A 55 25.78 16.07 4.76
N SER A 56 25.46 15.29 3.73
CA SER A 56 24.25 14.47 3.72
C SER A 56 24.24 13.43 4.85
N LEU A 57 25.34 12.73 5.05
CA LEU A 57 25.50 11.75 6.14
C LEU A 57 25.42 12.40 7.53
N GLU A 58 25.93 13.62 7.68
CA GLU A 58 25.82 14.40 8.92
C GLU A 58 24.36 14.77 9.19
N LYS A 59 23.64 15.33 8.21
CA LYS A 59 22.21 15.64 8.32
C LYS A 59 21.36 14.41 8.67
N LYS A 60 21.71 13.26 8.11
CA LYS A 60 21.04 11.98 8.42
C LYS A 60 21.47 11.36 9.76
N GLY A 61 22.49 11.94 10.45
CA GLY A 61 22.94 11.49 11.76
C GLY A 61 23.90 10.30 11.75
N PHE A 62 24.52 9.98 10.63
CA PHE A 62 25.52 8.89 10.48
C PHE A 62 26.93 9.30 10.87
N VAL A 63 27.22 10.59 10.76
CA VAL A 63 28.55 11.16 10.92
C VAL A 63 28.48 12.40 11.79
N VAL A 64 29.54 12.67 12.52
CA VAL A 64 29.73 13.93 13.27
C VAL A 64 30.95 14.62 12.72
N MET A 65 30.83 15.91 12.45
CA MET A 65 31.93 16.75 12.04
C MET A 65 32.72 17.27 13.28
N LYS A 66 34.02 17.05 13.28
CA LYS A 66 34.92 17.62 14.27
C LYS A 66 35.63 18.83 13.66
N LEU A 67 35.31 20.00 14.19
CA LEU A 67 35.95 21.26 13.77
C LEU A 67 37.48 21.22 14.05
N GLY A 68 38.25 21.66 13.07
CA GLY A 68 39.72 21.70 13.15
C GLY A 68 40.32 22.09 11.78
N LYS A 69 41.63 22.17 11.75
CA LYS A 69 42.39 22.38 10.49
C LYS A 69 43.37 21.20 10.31
N PRO A 70 43.00 20.19 9.47
CA PRO A 70 41.80 20.08 8.62
C PRO A 70 40.57 19.61 9.42
N ILE A 71 39.36 19.82 8.84
CA ILE A 71 38.11 19.27 9.36
C ILE A 71 38.16 17.74 9.28
N LYS A 72 37.76 17.08 10.36
CA LYS A 72 37.68 15.61 10.45
C LYS A 72 36.24 15.16 10.68
N TYR A 73 35.95 13.96 10.25
CA TYR A 73 34.63 13.31 10.42
C TYR A 73 34.79 12.06 11.28
N ILE A 74 33.79 11.78 12.09
CA ILE A 74 33.76 10.64 13.02
C ILE A 74 32.48 9.86 12.70
N ALA A 75 32.58 8.56 12.53
CA ALA A 75 31.40 7.70 12.39
C ALA A 75 30.65 7.62 13.73
N VAL A 76 29.35 7.76 13.68
CA VAL A 76 28.47 7.47 14.82
C VAL A 76 28.38 5.95 14.98
N ASP A 77 28.25 5.50 16.23
CA ASP A 77 28.03 4.07 16.51
C ASP A 77 26.85 3.51 15.73
N PRO A 78 27.00 2.35 15.04
CA PRO A 78 25.94 1.80 14.21
C PRO A 78 24.62 1.55 14.95
N MET A 79 24.65 1.18 16.23
CA MET A 79 23.42 0.99 17.02
C MET A 79 22.71 2.32 17.29
N GLU A 80 23.51 3.37 17.53
CA GLU A 80 22.98 4.72 17.68
C GLU A 80 22.42 5.26 16.34
N VAL A 81 23.10 4.98 15.22
CA VAL A 81 22.58 5.31 13.87
C VAL A 81 21.21 4.69 13.64
N VAL A 82 21.03 3.41 13.97
CA VAL A 82 19.70 2.74 13.83
C VAL A 82 18.62 3.48 14.62
N LYS A 83 18.91 3.91 15.86
CA LYS A 83 17.95 4.67 16.68
C LYS A 83 17.61 6.02 16.05
N ARG A 84 18.62 6.75 15.57
CA ARG A 84 18.44 8.06 14.93
C ARG A 84 17.64 7.95 13.65
N VAL A 85 17.97 6.99 12.78
CA VAL A 85 17.24 6.78 11.53
C VAL A 85 15.77 6.43 11.80
N LYS A 86 15.50 5.53 12.76
CA LYS A 86 14.11 5.22 13.15
C LYS A 86 13.35 6.45 13.63
N LYS A 87 13.99 7.29 14.46
CA LYS A 87 13.38 8.52 14.95
C LYS A 87 13.10 9.50 13.81
N ASN A 88 14.08 9.76 12.96
CA ASN A 88 13.93 10.68 11.83
C ASN A 88 12.83 10.24 10.87
N VAL A 89 12.76 8.93 10.55
CA VAL A 89 11.69 8.39 9.68
C VAL A 89 10.30 8.59 10.30
N ALA A 90 10.17 8.40 11.61
CA ALA A 90 8.89 8.64 12.29
C ALA A 90 8.51 10.13 12.26
N GLU A 91 9.47 11.02 12.58
CA GLU A 91 9.26 12.48 12.56
C GLU A 91 8.91 12.99 11.15
N GLU A 92 9.64 12.55 10.12
CA GLU A 92 9.34 12.89 8.72
C GLU A 92 7.96 12.39 8.26
N ALA A 93 7.56 11.19 8.72
CA ALA A 93 6.25 10.64 8.42
C ALA A 93 5.15 11.46 9.09
N ASP A 94 5.30 11.80 10.37
CA ASP A 94 4.34 12.62 11.12
C ASP A 94 4.19 14.01 10.50
N GLU A 95 5.29 14.67 10.17
CA GLU A 95 5.27 15.97 9.49
C GLU A 95 4.58 15.90 8.12
N LYS A 96 4.78 14.81 7.39
CA LYS A 96 4.14 14.61 6.09
C LYS A 96 2.64 14.39 6.24
N VAL A 97 2.23 13.59 7.22
CA VAL A 97 0.82 13.38 7.56
C VAL A 97 0.15 14.70 7.94
N GLN A 98 0.77 15.49 8.84
CA GLN A 98 0.23 16.77 9.25
C GLN A 98 0.07 17.76 8.09
N ARG A 99 1.05 17.80 7.18
CA ARG A 99 0.96 18.62 5.96
C ARG A 99 -0.21 18.19 5.06
N LEU A 100 -0.42 16.89 4.89
CA LEU A 100 -1.55 16.38 4.12
C LEU A 100 -2.90 16.62 4.80
N ASP A 101 -2.95 16.52 6.13
CA ASP A 101 -4.17 16.85 6.87
C ASP A 101 -4.52 18.33 6.81
N SER A 102 -3.51 19.20 6.87
CA SER A 102 -3.72 20.64 6.70
C SER A 102 -4.22 21.01 5.30
N LEU A 103 -3.90 20.21 4.28
CA LEU A 103 -4.36 20.44 2.91
C LEU A 103 -5.90 20.44 2.79
N LYS A 104 -6.58 19.64 3.64
CA LYS A 104 -8.05 19.55 3.66
C LYS A 104 -8.76 20.90 3.95
N GLN A 105 -8.05 21.85 4.49
CA GLN A 105 -8.58 23.18 4.86
C GLN A 105 -8.01 24.30 3.98
N THR A 106 -7.47 23.97 2.81
CA THR A 106 -6.82 24.94 1.93
C THR A 106 -7.56 25.08 0.60
N GLU A 107 -7.49 26.28 0.02
CA GLU A 107 -7.97 26.56 -1.34
C GLU A 107 -7.37 25.61 -2.40
N VAL A 108 -6.18 25.08 -2.14
CA VAL A 108 -5.53 24.12 -3.03
C VAL A 108 -6.35 22.83 -3.21
N LEU A 109 -6.94 22.33 -2.13
CA LEU A 109 -7.81 21.15 -2.24
C LEU A 109 -9.12 21.49 -2.96
N ASP A 110 -9.68 22.68 -2.70
CA ASP A 110 -10.90 23.14 -3.37
C ASP A 110 -10.66 23.32 -4.89
N GLU A 111 -9.51 23.85 -5.29
CA GLU A 111 -9.11 23.90 -6.70
C GLU A 111 -8.97 22.51 -7.32
N LEU A 112 -8.34 21.56 -6.62
CA LEU A 112 -8.22 20.17 -7.10
C LEU A 112 -9.58 19.49 -7.24
N VAL A 113 -10.49 19.71 -6.29
CA VAL A 113 -11.87 19.20 -6.35
C VAL A 113 -12.61 19.83 -7.52
N SER A 114 -12.46 21.15 -7.74
CA SER A 114 -13.06 21.83 -8.88
C SER A 114 -12.54 21.30 -10.21
N LEU A 115 -11.23 21.12 -10.35
CA LEU A 115 -10.62 20.53 -11.54
C LEU A 115 -11.11 19.11 -11.79
N HIS A 116 -11.22 18.32 -10.74
CA HIS A 116 -11.77 16.96 -10.85
C HIS A 116 -13.23 16.98 -11.31
N SER A 117 -14.06 17.83 -10.73
CA SER A 117 -15.47 17.96 -11.10
C SER A 117 -15.66 18.41 -12.55
N GLN A 118 -14.87 19.39 -13.01
CA GLN A 118 -14.88 19.85 -14.40
C GLN A 118 -14.42 18.72 -15.36
N GLY A 119 -13.41 17.94 -14.96
CA GLY A 119 -12.94 16.78 -15.71
C GLY A 119 -14.04 15.72 -15.86
N VAL A 120 -14.77 15.42 -14.78
CA VAL A 120 -15.86 14.43 -14.78
C VAL A 120 -17.03 14.87 -15.68
N GLU A 121 -17.36 16.17 -15.73
CA GLU A 121 -18.42 16.69 -16.63
C GLU A 121 -18.05 16.57 -18.11
N LEU A 122 -16.76 16.57 -18.46
CA LEU A 122 -16.24 16.44 -19.83
C LEU A 122 -15.97 15.00 -20.24
N VAL A 123 -16.05 14.05 -19.30
CA VAL A 123 -15.77 12.63 -19.55
C VAL A 123 -16.95 12.00 -20.30
N GLU A 124 -16.70 11.52 -21.50
CA GLU A 124 -17.68 10.71 -22.23
C GLU A 124 -18.00 9.42 -21.44
N PRO A 125 -19.22 8.87 -21.54
CA PRO A 125 -19.59 7.62 -20.84
C PRO A 125 -18.64 6.44 -21.08
N THR A 126 -17.91 6.44 -22.19
CA THR A 126 -16.88 5.46 -22.52
C THR A 126 -15.62 5.57 -21.65
N GLU A 127 -15.41 6.68 -20.96
CA GLU A 127 -14.26 6.90 -20.07
C GLU A 127 -14.58 6.55 -18.60
N LEU A 128 -15.79 6.11 -18.30
CA LEU A 128 -16.21 5.64 -16.98
C LEU A 128 -15.70 4.21 -16.69
N SER A 129 -14.52 3.88 -17.17
CA SER A 129 -13.87 2.60 -16.90
C SER A 129 -12.36 2.77 -16.73
N GLY A 130 -11.75 1.93 -15.91
CA GLY A 130 -10.32 1.96 -15.66
C GLY A 130 -9.72 0.58 -15.46
N SER A 131 -8.46 0.42 -15.89
CA SER A 131 -7.66 -0.76 -15.61
C SER A 131 -6.75 -0.50 -14.42
N LEU A 132 -6.83 -1.32 -13.39
CA LEU A 132 -6.09 -1.24 -12.14
C LEU A 132 -5.03 -2.34 -12.12
N LYS A 133 -3.76 -1.97 -12.24
CA LYS A 133 -2.64 -2.90 -12.23
C LYS A 133 -1.95 -2.92 -10.86
N GLY A 134 -1.72 -4.13 -10.36
CA GLY A 134 -1.12 -4.40 -9.06
C GLY A 134 -2.15 -4.46 -7.93
N ARG A 135 -1.99 -5.48 -7.09
CA ARG A 135 -2.94 -5.77 -6.00
C ARG A 135 -3.11 -4.61 -5.02
N HIS A 136 -2.04 -3.88 -4.73
CA HIS A 136 -2.11 -2.70 -3.86
C HIS A 136 -3.01 -1.60 -4.43
N ASN A 137 -2.82 -1.23 -5.70
CA ASN A 137 -3.65 -0.22 -6.36
C ASN A 137 -5.11 -0.66 -6.47
N LEU A 138 -5.31 -1.95 -6.75
CA LEU A 138 -6.63 -2.55 -6.80
C LEU A 138 -7.34 -2.44 -5.44
N TYR A 139 -6.66 -2.77 -4.34
CA TYR A 139 -7.25 -2.69 -3.00
C TYR A 139 -7.50 -1.25 -2.55
N ASN A 140 -6.62 -0.30 -2.86
CA ASN A 140 -6.86 1.12 -2.59
C ASN A 140 -8.11 1.63 -3.32
N HIS A 141 -8.31 1.21 -4.57
CA HIS A 141 -9.52 1.57 -5.31
C HIS A 141 -10.77 0.90 -4.73
N LEU A 142 -10.69 -0.39 -4.38
CA LEU A 142 -11.79 -1.10 -3.71
C LEU A 142 -12.18 -0.44 -2.39
N GLU A 143 -11.21 -0.01 -1.61
CA GLU A 143 -11.42 0.72 -0.36
C GLU A 143 -12.23 2.01 -0.59
N LEU A 144 -11.84 2.79 -1.60
CA LEU A 144 -12.53 4.02 -1.99
C LEU A 144 -13.97 3.74 -2.43
N THR A 145 -14.14 2.82 -3.40
CA THR A 145 -15.45 2.50 -3.98
C THR A 145 -16.40 1.91 -2.92
N ILE A 146 -15.93 0.97 -2.11
CA ILE A 146 -16.74 0.34 -1.07
C ILE A 146 -17.12 1.35 0.03
N SER A 147 -16.21 2.23 0.42
CA SER A 147 -16.49 3.26 1.45
C SER A 147 -17.62 4.21 1.03
N GLY A 148 -17.77 4.42 -0.27
CA GLY A 148 -18.83 5.24 -0.86
C GLY A 148 -20.21 4.58 -0.90
N ALA A 149 -20.33 3.28 -0.59
CA ALA A 149 -21.58 2.54 -0.69
C ALA A 149 -22.71 3.15 0.17
N GLU A 150 -23.90 3.23 -0.40
CA GLU A 150 -25.11 3.78 0.24
C GLU A 150 -26.16 2.71 0.57
N SER A 151 -26.20 1.61 -0.21
CA SER A 151 -27.24 0.58 -0.09
C SER A 151 -26.70 -0.84 -0.02
N THR A 152 -25.89 -1.25 -1.01
CA THR A 152 -25.47 -2.64 -1.15
C THR A 152 -23.99 -2.77 -1.52
N VAL A 153 -23.33 -3.78 -0.97
CA VAL A 153 -22.02 -4.25 -1.41
C VAL A 153 -22.10 -5.75 -1.63
N THR A 154 -21.97 -6.16 -2.89
CA THR A 154 -22.02 -7.56 -3.32
C THR A 154 -20.64 -8.00 -3.77
N ILE A 155 -20.11 -9.06 -3.14
CA ILE A 155 -18.75 -9.54 -3.38
C ILE A 155 -18.78 -11.02 -3.75
N MET A 156 -18.16 -11.38 -4.86
CA MET A 156 -17.79 -12.76 -5.18
C MET A 156 -16.26 -12.87 -5.21
N THR A 157 -15.69 -13.88 -4.54
CA THR A 157 -14.23 -13.96 -4.38
C THR A 157 -13.77 -15.40 -4.09
N THR A 158 -12.45 -15.61 -4.15
CA THR A 158 -11.79 -16.87 -3.78
C THR A 158 -11.59 -16.97 -2.27
N THR A 159 -11.19 -18.13 -1.75
CA THR A 159 -10.78 -18.33 -0.35
C THR A 159 -9.73 -17.31 0.08
N GLN A 160 -8.66 -17.18 -0.69
CA GLN A 160 -7.55 -16.25 -0.42
C GLN A 160 -8.01 -14.78 -0.55
N GLY A 161 -8.89 -14.51 -1.51
CA GLY A 161 -9.50 -13.20 -1.70
C GLY A 161 -10.40 -12.78 -0.55
N LEU A 162 -11.13 -13.72 0.08
CA LEU A 162 -11.92 -13.48 1.29
C LEU A 162 -11.02 -13.08 2.46
N MET A 163 -9.99 -13.87 2.76
CA MET A 163 -9.09 -13.60 3.88
C MET A 163 -8.45 -12.20 3.76
N ARG A 164 -7.94 -11.85 2.57
CA ARG A 164 -7.35 -10.52 2.34
C ARG A 164 -8.36 -9.38 2.48
N LYS A 165 -9.61 -9.59 2.03
CA LYS A 165 -10.66 -8.56 2.17
C LYS A 165 -11.09 -8.37 3.62
N VAL A 166 -11.17 -9.43 4.39
CA VAL A 166 -11.46 -9.35 5.82
C VAL A 166 -10.33 -8.60 6.54
N GLU A 167 -9.07 -8.93 6.26
CA GLU A 167 -7.92 -8.26 6.86
C GLU A 167 -7.86 -6.76 6.54
N GLY A 168 -8.09 -6.38 5.27
CA GLY A 168 -7.92 -4.99 4.83
C GLY A 168 -9.19 -4.14 4.94
N LEU A 169 -10.40 -4.71 4.76
CA LEU A 169 -11.63 -3.93 4.61
C LEU A 169 -12.61 -4.07 5.79
N LYS A 170 -12.33 -4.89 6.79
CA LYS A 170 -13.21 -5.09 7.95
C LYS A 170 -13.65 -3.78 8.61
N PRO A 171 -12.76 -2.79 8.88
CA PRO A 171 -13.18 -1.52 9.49
C PRO A 171 -14.19 -0.75 8.63
N ILE A 172 -14.08 -0.84 7.31
CA ILE A 172 -15.01 -0.21 6.37
C ILE A 172 -16.35 -0.92 6.43
N PHE A 173 -16.36 -2.25 6.41
CA PHE A 173 -17.59 -3.03 6.53
C PHE A 173 -18.35 -2.76 7.84
N GLU A 174 -17.63 -2.57 8.94
CA GLU A 174 -18.22 -2.17 10.22
C GLU A 174 -18.89 -0.78 10.15
N GLN A 175 -18.28 0.18 9.47
CA GLN A 175 -18.84 1.50 9.26
C GLN A 175 -20.08 1.44 8.35
N LEU A 176 -20.01 0.71 7.25
CA LEU A 176 -21.12 0.52 6.32
C LEU A 176 -22.31 -0.16 6.98
N LYS A 177 -22.06 -1.17 7.83
CA LYS A 177 -23.12 -1.83 8.60
C LYS A 177 -23.84 -0.85 9.53
N LYS A 178 -23.11 0.05 10.20
CA LYS A 178 -23.70 1.13 11.02
C LYS A 178 -24.55 2.10 10.21
N ARG A 179 -24.21 2.31 8.93
CA ARG A 179 -24.98 3.12 7.98
C ARG A 179 -26.18 2.38 7.38
N GLY A 180 -26.38 1.09 7.72
CA GLY A 180 -27.48 0.27 7.21
C GLY A 180 -27.22 -0.37 5.85
N VAL A 181 -25.99 -0.32 5.33
CA VAL A 181 -25.61 -0.93 4.05
C VAL A 181 -25.64 -2.46 4.18
N THR A 182 -26.23 -3.15 3.22
CA THR A 182 -26.25 -4.61 3.13
C THR A 182 -24.99 -5.14 2.47
N ILE A 183 -24.25 -6.00 3.19
CA ILE A 183 -23.00 -6.57 2.67
C ILE A 183 -23.17 -8.09 2.50
N ARG A 184 -22.97 -8.59 1.28
CA ARG A 184 -23.05 -10.00 0.92
C ARG A 184 -21.76 -10.49 0.27
N ILE A 185 -21.24 -11.60 0.76
CA ILE A 185 -19.96 -12.16 0.29
C ILE A 185 -20.17 -13.64 -0.08
N ALA A 186 -19.97 -13.96 -1.35
CA ALA A 186 -19.89 -15.33 -1.85
C ALA A 186 -18.41 -15.72 -2.03
N ALA A 187 -18.00 -16.81 -1.41
CA ALA A 187 -16.62 -17.29 -1.54
C ALA A 187 -16.54 -18.82 -1.47
N ASN A 188 -15.44 -19.38 -1.99
CA ASN A 188 -15.16 -20.79 -1.76
C ASN A 188 -14.69 -20.98 -0.30
N ILE A 189 -15.59 -21.45 0.55
CA ILE A 189 -15.33 -21.63 1.99
C ILE A 189 -14.62 -22.96 2.23
N THR A 190 -13.41 -22.86 2.80
CA THR A 190 -12.54 -23.95 3.21
C THR A 190 -12.19 -23.77 4.70
N GLU A 191 -11.55 -24.76 5.32
CA GLU A 191 -11.06 -24.66 6.71
C GLU A 191 -10.10 -23.49 6.92
N GLU A 192 -9.29 -23.16 5.90
CA GLU A 192 -8.31 -22.07 5.95
C GLU A 192 -8.95 -20.69 6.22
N CYS A 193 -10.16 -20.47 5.71
CA CYS A 193 -10.85 -19.18 5.88
C CYS A 193 -11.88 -19.18 7.01
N ALA A 194 -11.97 -20.22 7.82
CA ALA A 194 -12.95 -20.34 8.90
C ALA A 194 -12.90 -19.15 9.86
N LYS A 195 -11.71 -18.75 10.28
CA LYS A 195 -11.50 -17.57 11.13
C LYS A 195 -11.96 -16.26 10.46
N ALA A 196 -11.64 -16.07 9.18
CA ALA A 196 -12.09 -14.89 8.45
C ALA A 196 -13.61 -14.83 8.32
N VAL A 197 -14.28 -15.99 8.12
CA VAL A 197 -15.75 -16.07 8.13
C VAL A 197 -16.33 -15.68 9.49
N GLU A 198 -15.73 -16.15 10.59
CA GLU A 198 -16.15 -15.78 11.93
C GLU A 198 -15.99 -14.27 12.16
N ASP A 199 -14.82 -13.73 11.86
CA ASP A 199 -14.45 -12.32 12.04
C ASP A 199 -15.36 -11.33 11.31
N ILE A 200 -15.96 -11.74 10.16
CA ILE A 200 -16.79 -10.87 9.33
C ILE A 200 -18.30 -11.13 9.50
N SER A 201 -18.67 -12.24 10.14
CA SER A 201 -20.06 -12.73 10.19
C SER A 201 -21.05 -11.82 10.92
N GLU A 202 -20.58 -10.85 11.70
CA GLU A 202 -21.41 -9.86 12.38
C GLU A 202 -21.77 -8.67 11.46
N VAL A 203 -20.95 -8.41 10.46
CA VAL A 203 -21.09 -7.22 9.59
C VAL A 203 -21.51 -7.57 8.15
N ALA A 204 -21.26 -8.79 7.70
CA ALA A 204 -21.62 -9.26 6.36
C ALA A 204 -22.24 -10.65 6.38
N GLU A 205 -23.17 -10.92 5.47
CA GLU A 205 -23.65 -12.28 5.23
C GLU A 205 -22.68 -13.00 4.29
N VAL A 206 -22.18 -14.17 4.70
CA VAL A 206 -21.22 -14.96 3.91
C VAL A 206 -21.85 -16.30 3.52
N ARG A 207 -21.79 -16.64 2.22
CA ARG A 207 -22.24 -17.93 1.71
C ARG A 207 -21.15 -18.63 0.90
N HIS A 208 -21.23 -19.96 0.86
CA HIS A 208 -20.30 -20.80 0.11
C HIS A 208 -20.71 -20.88 -1.36
N THR A 209 -19.72 -20.70 -2.25
CA THR A 209 -19.84 -20.96 -3.69
C THR A 209 -18.62 -21.72 -4.22
N ASN A 210 -18.80 -22.54 -5.24
CA ASN A 210 -17.71 -23.17 -5.98
C ASN A 210 -17.17 -22.28 -7.12
N SER A 211 -17.81 -21.14 -7.37
CA SER A 211 -17.36 -20.21 -8.41
C SER A 211 -16.00 -19.61 -8.06
N GLN A 212 -15.15 -19.48 -9.06
CA GLN A 212 -13.84 -18.82 -8.96
C GLN A 212 -13.90 -17.35 -9.43
N ALA A 213 -15.09 -16.84 -9.71
CA ALA A 213 -15.25 -15.45 -10.13
C ALA A 213 -14.80 -14.48 -9.03
N ARG A 214 -14.22 -13.38 -9.45
CA ARG A 214 -13.70 -12.32 -8.57
C ARG A 214 -14.26 -10.99 -9.02
N PHE A 215 -15.35 -10.53 -8.40
CA PHE A 215 -15.95 -9.23 -8.69
C PHE A 215 -16.59 -8.61 -7.44
N ILE A 216 -16.81 -7.31 -7.52
CA ILE A 216 -17.50 -6.52 -6.51
C ILE A 216 -18.47 -5.60 -7.24
N VAL A 217 -19.72 -5.58 -6.79
CA VAL A 217 -20.74 -4.61 -7.23
C VAL A 217 -21.10 -3.73 -6.04
N VAL A 218 -21.13 -2.43 -6.26
CA VAL A 218 -21.52 -1.43 -5.26
C VAL A 218 -22.76 -0.70 -5.77
N ASP A 219 -23.82 -0.73 -4.96
CA ASP A 219 -25.09 -0.05 -5.18
C ASP A 219 -25.77 -0.34 -6.53
N GLY A 220 -25.44 -1.49 -7.16
CA GLY A 220 -25.89 -1.80 -8.52
C GLY A 220 -25.41 -0.81 -9.59
N LYS A 221 -24.38 -0.01 -9.31
CA LYS A 221 -23.88 1.05 -10.20
C LYS A 221 -22.44 0.82 -10.62
N GLU A 222 -21.57 0.54 -9.67
CA GLU A 222 -20.14 0.33 -9.91
C GLU A 222 -19.79 -1.15 -9.86
N LEU A 223 -18.98 -1.57 -10.82
CA LEU A 223 -18.46 -2.93 -10.91
C LEU A 223 -16.94 -2.91 -10.94
N VAL A 224 -16.33 -3.72 -10.09
CA VAL A 224 -14.90 -4.05 -10.19
C VAL A 224 -14.76 -5.55 -10.37
N PHE A 225 -14.14 -6.00 -11.45
CA PHE A 225 -13.86 -7.43 -11.63
C PHE A 225 -12.38 -7.67 -11.92
N MET A 226 -11.88 -8.79 -11.42
CA MET A 226 -10.49 -9.20 -11.59
C MET A 226 -10.37 -10.12 -12.80
N VAL A 227 -9.40 -9.82 -13.64
CA VAL A 227 -9.20 -10.53 -14.93
C VAL A 227 -8.51 -11.88 -14.75
N LEU A 228 -7.67 -12.00 -13.72
CA LEU A 228 -6.83 -13.18 -13.49
C LEU A 228 -7.23 -13.92 -12.21
N ASN A 229 -6.93 -15.22 -12.16
CA ASN A 229 -7.05 -15.98 -10.93
C ASN A 229 -5.92 -15.55 -9.95
N ASP A 230 -6.25 -15.35 -8.69
CA ASP A 230 -5.30 -14.87 -7.69
C ASP A 230 -4.35 -15.95 -7.16
N THR A 231 -4.58 -17.21 -7.48
CA THR A 231 -3.64 -18.32 -7.23
C THR A 231 -2.50 -18.36 -8.23
N ASP A 232 -2.74 -17.86 -9.45
CA ASP A 232 -1.83 -18.03 -10.59
C ASP A 232 -1.06 -16.75 -10.92
N VAL A 233 -1.39 -15.63 -10.23
CA VAL A 233 -0.82 -14.32 -10.52
C VAL A 233 -0.02 -13.76 -9.35
N HIS A 234 1.19 -13.29 -9.66
CA HIS A 234 1.98 -12.52 -8.67
C HIS A 234 1.25 -11.20 -8.34
N PRO A 235 1.26 -10.75 -7.06
CA PRO A 235 0.55 -9.53 -6.63
C PRO A 235 0.77 -8.29 -7.50
N THR A 236 1.98 -8.11 -8.02
CA THR A 236 2.35 -6.96 -8.87
C THR A 236 1.63 -6.96 -10.23
N TYR A 237 1.22 -8.14 -10.70
CA TYR A 237 0.58 -8.32 -12.02
C TYR A 237 -0.92 -8.62 -11.93
N ASP A 238 -1.50 -8.60 -10.72
CA ASP A 238 -2.95 -8.72 -10.54
C ASP A 238 -3.63 -7.51 -11.23
N VAL A 239 -4.67 -7.78 -12.02
CA VAL A 239 -5.36 -6.76 -12.81
C VAL A 239 -6.85 -6.80 -12.51
N GLY A 240 -7.40 -5.65 -12.17
CA GLY A 240 -8.83 -5.41 -12.09
C GLY A 240 -9.29 -4.40 -13.12
N ILE A 241 -10.53 -4.53 -13.55
CA ILE A 241 -11.24 -3.55 -14.37
C ILE A 241 -12.34 -2.95 -13.51
N TRP A 242 -12.33 -1.65 -13.38
CA TRP A 242 -13.40 -0.87 -12.78
C TRP A 242 -14.27 -0.25 -13.86
N VAL A 243 -15.57 -0.29 -13.66
CA VAL A 243 -16.53 0.32 -14.57
C VAL A 243 -17.71 0.89 -13.77
N ASN A 244 -18.03 2.14 -14.03
CA ASN A 244 -19.31 2.72 -13.60
C ASN A 244 -20.35 2.44 -14.68
N THR A 245 -21.20 1.45 -14.44
CA THR A 245 -22.14 0.93 -15.42
C THR A 245 -23.41 0.43 -14.72
N PRO A 246 -24.34 1.33 -14.37
CA PRO A 246 -25.59 0.92 -13.72
C PRO A 246 -26.36 -0.16 -14.47
N PHE A 247 -26.35 -0.09 -15.80
CA PHE A 247 -27.01 -1.07 -16.66
C PHE A 247 -26.45 -2.50 -16.48
N PHE A 248 -25.13 -2.67 -16.52
CA PHE A 248 -24.52 -4.00 -16.41
C PHE A 248 -24.35 -4.43 -14.95
N ALA A 249 -24.04 -3.50 -14.05
CA ALA A 249 -23.88 -3.79 -12.63
C ALA A 249 -25.20 -4.30 -12.01
N SER A 250 -26.34 -3.66 -12.32
CA SER A 250 -27.65 -4.13 -11.84
C SER A 250 -28.01 -5.52 -12.39
N ALA A 251 -27.76 -5.77 -13.68
CA ALA A 251 -28.00 -7.08 -14.27
C ALA A 251 -27.13 -8.18 -13.62
N LEU A 252 -25.86 -7.86 -13.33
CA LEU A 252 -24.98 -8.81 -12.63
C LEU A 252 -25.42 -9.04 -11.18
N GLU A 253 -25.96 -8.03 -10.51
CA GLU A 253 -26.49 -8.15 -9.15
C GLU A 253 -27.76 -9.03 -9.15
N GLU A 254 -28.64 -8.92 -10.13
CA GLU A 254 -29.79 -9.82 -10.30
C GLU A 254 -29.34 -11.28 -10.50
N LEU A 255 -28.34 -11.52 -11.35
CA LEU A 255 -27.79 -12.86 -11.55
C LEU A 255 -27.13 -13.41 -10.26
N PHE A 256 -26.46 -12.54 -9.53
CA PHE A 256 -25.89 -12.91 -8.23
C PHE A 256 -26.98 -13.29 -7.24
N GLU A 257 -28.09 -12.55 -7.19
CA GLU A 257 -29.23 -12.84 -6.31
C GLU A 257 -29.83 -14.22 -6.58
N LEU A 258 -30.01 -14.60 -7.85
CA LEU A 258 -30.46 -15.93 -8.21
C LEU A 258 -29.51 -17.02 -7.69
N ALA A 259 -28.21 -16.83 -7.89
CA ALA A 259 -27.20 -17.74 -7.40
C ALA A 259 -27.11 -17.75 -5.85
N TRP A 260 -27.26 -16.57 -5.23
CA TRP A 260 -27.19 -16.40 -3.79
C TRP A 260 -28.23 -17.23 -3.04
N ASN A 261 -29.44 -17.31 -3.57
CA ASN A 261 -30.53 -18.07 -2.94
C ASN A 261 -30.25 -19.58 -2.87
N GLU A 262 -29.44 -20.10 -3.81
CA GLU A 262 -29.02 -21.51 -3.83
C GLU A 262 -27.75 -21.79 -3.02
N MET A 263 -27.02 -20.74 -2.59
CA MET A 263 -25.75 -20.89 -1.86
C MET A 263 -25.98 -21.28 -0.40
N VAL A 264 -25.09 -22.13 0.13
CA VAL A 264 -25.12 -22.57 1.53
C VAL A 264 -24.48 -21.52 2.45
N PRO A 265 -25.13 -21.12 3.55
CA PRO A 265 -24.51 -20.23 4.53
C PRO A 265 -23.16 -20.75 5.03
N ALA A 266 -22.13 -19.88 5.06
CA ALA A 266 -20.77 -20.26 5.41
C ALA A 266 -20.65 -20.95 6.78
N LYS A 267 -21.43 -20.50 7.78
CA LYS A 267 -21.46 -21.10 9.12
C LYS A 267 -21.88 -22.59 9.15
N LYS A 268 -22.65 -23.03 8.16
CA LYS A 268 -23.02 -24.45 8.02
C LYS A 268 -21.89 -25.25 7.36
N LYS A 269 -21.11 -24.62 6.47
CA LYS A 269 -20.04 -25.28 5.73
C LYS A 269 -18.79 -25.48 6.56
N VAL A 270 -18.46 -24.55 7.45
CA VAL A 270 -17.32 -24.64 8.38
C VAL A 270 -17.52 -25.72 9.46
N LYS A 271 -18.79 -26.09 9.76
CA LYS A 271 -19.13 -27.10 10.78
C LYS A 271 -19.27 -28.51 10.21
N ALA A 272 -19.26 -28.68 8.91
CA ALA A 272 -19.39 -29.95 8.20
C ALA A 272 -18.03 -30.46 7.70
#